data_e351c18b960df4efecc037ada6f129b0
#
_entry.id   e351c18b960df4efecc037ada6f129b0
#
_cell.length_a   1.000
_cell.length_b   1.000
_cell.length_c   1.000
_cell.angle_alpha   90.00
_cell.angle_beta   90.00
_cell.angle_gamma   90.00
#
_symmetry.space_group_name_H-M   'P 1'
#
loop_
_entity.id
_entity.type
_entity.pdbx_description
1 polymer ?
#
loop_
_entity_poly.entity_id
_entity_poly.type
_entity_poly.pdbx_seq_one_letter_code
_entity_poly.pdbx_strand_id
1 'polypeptide(L)' 'MRFRELSGKELIDADHGTRLGVLGQTDLNINPVDGMVEEIIIQDYNLLGLRKGETGTKIKWTDLEVIGDDLIVVKRKTE' A
#
# COMPACT_ATOMS: atom_id res chain seq x y z
N MET A 1 -3.90 9.04 13.51
CA MET A 1 -4.54 7.88 12.82
C MET A 1 -3.92 6.59 13.32
N ARG A 2 -4.74 5.59 13.55
CA ARG A 2 -4.24 4.29 13.93
C ARG A 2 -4.01 3.45 12.68
N PHE A 3 -3.10 2.50 12.81
CA PHE A 3 -2.82 1.61 11.68
C PHE A 3 -4.07 0.91 11.16
N ARG A 4 -4.94 0.47 12.06
CA ARG A 4 -6.15 -0.23 11.63
C ARG A 4 -7.12 0.66 10.86
N GLU A 5 -6.97 1.96 10.97
CA GLU A 5 -7.80 2.88 10.19
C GLU A 5 -7.39 2.94 8.74
N LEU A 6 -6.21 2.47 8.41
CA LEU A 6 -5.81 2.32 7.02
C LEU A 6 -6.52 1.16 6.36
N SER A 7 -6.95 0.20 7.16
CA SER A 7 -7.62 -0.99 6.68
C SER A 7 -8.90 -0.62 5.95
N GLY A 8 -9.11 -1.20 4.79
CA GLY A 8 -10.31 -0.95 4.01
C GLY A 8 -10.19 0.23 3.07
N LYS A 9 -9.15 1.04 3.18
CA LYS A 9 -8.95 2.14 2.25
C LYS A 9 -8.39 1.61 0.94
N GLU A 10 -8.82 2.22 -0.15
CA GLU A 10 -8.38 1.82 -1.47
C GLU A 10 -7.18 2.65 -1.90
N LEU A 11 -6.20 2.00 -2.52
CA LEU A 11 -5.02 2.67 -3.05
C LEU A 11 -5.25 3.02 -4.51
N ILE A 12 -5.03 4.27 -4.85
CA ILE A 12 -5.19 4.79 -6.20
C ILE A 12 -3.83 5.30 -6.67
N ASP A 13 -3.42 4.85 -7.84
CA ASP A 13 -2.22 5.37 -8.50
C ASP A 13 -2.62 6.62 -9.27
N ALA A 14 -2.16 7.77 -8.82
CA ALA A 14 -2.54 9.05 -9.44
C ALA A 14 -1.95 9.20 -10.83
N ASP A 15 -0.78 8.62 -11.07
CA ASP A 15 -0.13 8.78 -12.36
C ASP A 15 -0.84 8.03 -13.47
N HIS A 16 -1.41 6.87 -13.14
CA HIS A 16 -2.06 6.01 -14.14
C HIS A 16 -3.56 5.93 -13.95
N GLY A 17 -4.09 6.54 -12.91
CA GLY A 17 -5.51 6.48 -12.63
C GLY A 17 -6.01 5.07 -12.37
N THR A 18 -5.17 4.23 -11.83
CA THR A 18 -5.52 2.82 -11.60
C THR A 18 -5.64 2.52 -10.13
N ARG A 19 -6.43 1.51 -9.83
CA ARG A 19 -6.57 1.02 -8.47
C ARG A 19 -5.48 0.00 -8.21
N LEU A 20 -4.78 0.16 -7.08
CA LEU A 20 -3.71 -0.74 -6.72
C LEU A 20 -4.17 -1.83 -5.75
N GLY A 21 -5.31 -1.63 -5.11
CA GLY A 21 -5.84 -2.61 -4.18
C GLY A 21 -6.40 -1.95 -2.94
N VAL A 22 -6.92 -2.78 -2.05
CA VAL A 22 -7.51 -2.32 -0.80
C VAL A 22 -6.57 -2.73 0.33
N LEU A 23 -6.28 -1.79 1.21
CA LEU A 23 -5.48 -2.08 2.38
C LEU A 23 -6.31 -2.91 3.35
N GLY A 24 -5.91 -4.12 3.54
CA GLY A 24 -6.58 -4.99 4.47
C GLY A 24 -5.71 -6.18 4.74
N GLN A 25 -5.15 -6.72 3.67
CA GLN A 25 -4.21 -7.81 3.78
C GLN A 25 -2.87 -7.33 3.28
N THR A 26 -2.36 -6.33 3.97
CA THR A 26 -1.10 -5.70 3.64
C THR A 26 -0.13 -5.88 4.78
N ASP A 27 1.11 -5.59 4.49
CA ASP A 27 2.17 -5.64 5.46
C ASP A 27 2.97 -4.35 5.39
N LEU A 28 3.83 -4.14 6.35
CA LEU A 28 4.67 -2.96 6.39
C LEU A 28 6.12 -3.36 6.56
N ASN A 29 7.00 -2.61 5.90
CA ASN A 29 8.40 -2.65 6.23
C ASN A 29 8.72 -1.48 7.14
N ILE A 30 9.26 -1.79 8.30
CA ILE A 30 9.61 -0.79 9.31
C ILE A 30 11.11 -0.86 9.53
N ASN A 31 11.74 0.29 9.49
CA ASN A 31 13.16 0.37 9.78
C ASN A 31 13.37 0.15 11.28
N PRO A 32 14.05 -0.91 11.68
CA PRO A 32 14.17 -1.21 13.12
C PRO A 32 15.12 -0.28 13.85
N VAL A 33 15.90 0.51 13.14
CA VAL A 33 16.84 1.44 13.79
C VAL A 33 16.13 2.69 14.27
N ASP A 34 15.29 3.27 13.40
CA ASP A 34 14.61 4.53 13.75
C ASP A 34 13.11 4.39 13.91
N GLY A 35 12.56 3.21 13.61
CA GLY A 35 11.14 2.96 13.77
C GLY A 35 10.26 3.56 12.70
N MET A 36 10.85 4.06 11.62
CA MET A 36 10.07 4.68 10.55
C MET A 36 9.50 3.64 9.60
N VAL A 37 8.29 3.91 9.13
CA VAL A 37 7.69 3.06 8.10
C VAL A 37 8.36 3.37 6.78
N GLU A 38 8.79 2.33 6.08
CA GLU A 38 9.47 2.50 4.80
C GLU A 38 8.57 2.19 3.63
N GLU A 39 7.79 1.13 3.74
CA GLU A 39 6.96 0.67 2.63
C GLU A 39 5.69 0.02 3.12
N ILE A 40 4.68 0.08 2.28
CA ILE A 40 3.48 -0.76 2.43
C ILE A 40 3.61 -1.87 1.39
N ILE A 41 3.37 -3.10 1.82
CA ILE A 41 3.43 -4.25 0.92
C ILE A 41 2.02 -4.76 0.73
N ILE A 42 1.55 -4.73 -0.53
CA ILE A 42 0.23 -5.21 -0.87
C ILE A 42 0.36 -6.61 -1.40
N GLN A 43 -0.34 -7.54 -0.76
CA GLN A 43 -0.31 -8.93 -1.19
C GLN A 43 -1.11 -9.11 -2.47
N ASP A 44 -0.55 -9.85 -3.41
CA ASP A 44 -1.24 -10.16 -4.64
C ASP A 44 -1.89 -11.54 -4.52
N TYR A 45 -3.16 -11.61 -4.88
CA TYR A 45 -3.89 -12.87 -4.87
C TYR A 45 -4.41 -13.15 -6.26
N ASN A 46 -4.51 -14.43 -6.59
CA ASN A 46 -5.11 -14.83 -7.85
C ASN A 46 -6.63 -14.86 -7.72
N LEU A 47 -7.31 -15.27 -8.78
CA LEU A 47 -8.77 -15.29 -8.81
C LEU A 47 -9.38 -16.25 -7.80
N LEU A 48 -8.62 -17.21 -7.35
CA LEU A 48 -9.10 -18.17 -6.37
C LEU A 48 -8.85 -17.70 -4.93
N GLY A 49 -8.28 -16.51 -4.79
CA GLY A 49 -7.98 -15.99 -3.47
C GLY A 49 -6.69 -16.52 -2.88
N LEU A 50 -5.95 -17.28 -3.65
CA LEU A 50 -4.68 -17.81 -3.18
C LEU A 50 -3.58 -16.81 -3.40
N ARG A 51 -2.66 -16.77 -2.47
CA ARG A 51 -1.54 -15.84 -2.56
C ARG A 51 -0.69 -16.17 -3.78
N LYS A 52 -0.37 -15.14 -4.54
CA LYS A 52 0.33 -15.28 -5.80
C LYS A 52 1.84 -15.17 -5.57
N GLY A 53 2.37 -16.12 -4.84
CA GLY A 53 3.79 -16.09 -4.52
C GLY A 53 4.09 -15.11 -3.41
N GLU A 54 5.36 -14.81 -3.22
CA GLU A 54 5.80 -13.97 -2.12
C GLU A 54 6.00 -12.52 -2.52
N THR A 55 5.91 -12.23 -3.81
CA THR A 55 6.14 -10.89 -4.28
C THR A 55 4.84 -10.11 -4.25
N GLY A 56 4.77 -9.12 -3.42
CA GLY A 56 3.66 -8.20 -3.43
C GLY A 56 4.11 -6.90 -4.06
N THR A 57 3.17 -6.02 -4.31
CA THR A 57 3.48 -4.68 -4.76
C THR A 57 3.95 -3.88 -3.57
N LYS A 58 5.10 -3.26 -3.69
CA LYS A 58 5.68 -2.44 -2.63
C LYS A 58 5.50 -0.97 -2.97
N ILE A 59 4.93 -0.24 -2.03
CA ILE A 59 4.68 1.19 -2.18
C ILE A 59 5.50 1.91 -1.12
N LYS A 60 6.36 2.81 -1.55
CA LYS A 60 7.16 3.58 -0.60
C LYS A 60 6.26 4.50 0.20
N TRP A 61 6.52 4.58 1.50
CA TRP A 61 5.74 5.44 2.36
C TRP A 61 5.78 6.90 1.89
N THR A 62 6.92 7.31 1.36
CA THR A 62 7.09 8.68 0.87
C THR A 62 6.35 8.96 -0.42
N ASP A 63 5.81 7.94 -1.07
CA ASP A 63 5.02 8.12 -2.29
C ASP A 63 3.54 8.35 -2.00
N LEU A 64 3.14 8.27 -0.75
CA LEU A 64 1.75 8.55 -0.38
C LEU A 64 1.52 10.06 -0.41
N GLU A 65 0.60 10.48 -1.26
CA GLU A 65 0.29 11.90 -1.43
C GLU A 65 -0.81 12.35 -0.48
N VAL A 66 -1.86 11.56 -0.41
CA VAL A 66 -3.05 11.89 0.39
C VAL A 66 -3.54 10.64 1.07
N ILE A 67 -3.87 10.76 2.34
CA ILE A 67 -4.57 9.72 3.06
C ILE A 67 -5.95 10.27 3.38
N GLY A 68 -6.93 9.82 2.61
CA GLY A 68 -8.31 10.26 2.79
C GLY A 68 -9.10 9.30 3.65
N ASP A 69 -10.40 9.58 3.77
CA ASP A 69 -11.27 8.73 4.58
C ASP A 69 -11.48 7.35 3.95
N ASP A 70 -11.61 7.31 2.63
CA ASP A 70 -11.93 6.07 1.94
C ASP A 70 -10.82 5.58 1.04
N LEU A 71 -9.89 6.46 0.68
CA LEU A 71 -8.85 6.09 -0.25
C LEU A 71 -7.54 6.79 0.07
N ILE A 72 -6.49 6.23 -0.49
CA ILE A 72 -5.14 6.77 -0.35
C ILE A 72 -4.61 6.97 -1.77
N VAL A 73 -4.15 8.18 -2.05
CA VAL A 73 -3.60 8.50 -3.35
C VAL A 73 -2.08 8.34 -3.30
N VAL A 74 -1.57 7.58 -4.24
CA VAL A 74 -0.14 7.31 -4.36
C VAL A 74 0.35 7.95 -5.63
N LYS A 75 1.47 8.62 -5.54
CA LYS A 75 2.13 9.17 -6.72
C LYS A 75 3.56 8.69 -6.70
N ARG A 76 3.81 7.63 -7.44
CA ARG A 76 5.14 7.04 -7.47
C ARG A 76 6.12 7.97 -8.15
N LYS A 77 7.21 8.22 -7.47
CA LYS A 77 8.29 9.02 -8.04
C LYS A 77 9.14 8.09 -8.86
N THR A 78 8.95 8.14 -10.16
CA THR A 78 9.74 7.32 -11.06
C THR A 78 11.00 8.07 -11.44
N GLU A 79 12.01 7.30 -11.68
CA GLU A 79 13.28 7.87 -12.09
C GLU A 79 13.55 7.67 -13.55
#